data_8f4bc85abf3538ee8ee6d933c04809e7
#
_entry.id   8f4bc85abf3538ee8ee6d933c04809e7
#
_cell.length_a   1.000
_cell.length_b   1.000
_cell.length_c   1.000
_cell.angle_alpha   90.00
_cell.angle_beta   90.00
_cell.angle_gamma   90.00
#
_symmetry.space_group_name_H-M   'P 1'
#
loop_
_entity.id
_entity.type
_entity.pdbx_description
1 polymer ?
#
loop_
_entity_poly.entity_id
_entity_poly.type
_entity_poly.pdbx_seq_one_letter_code
_entity_poly.pdbx_strand_id
1 'polypeptide(L)'
;MKITPELSEISGIHSGDGHLRRDKELEISGSFEEKEYYDTRVIPLFNNFFNLSIKGRFFTSKGTYGFWVVNKEIGNTLKEIGFPSGNKTKTVKVPNIILKSNNSSIRRSFLRGLFDTDGCMSFNKRIYNKNHFKKTKNFYPTILIVSISKNLIKGVDLLCKKEGFESKVYLHIPKKKTENIRYIMQISGEKSLLDWMEKISPKNQIKVSRFKVWEKFGHCPSKATYKERLEILKSQQIKDFL
;
A
#
# COMPACT_ATOMS: atom_id res chain seq x y z
N MET A 1 0.91 13.91 21.72
CA MET A 1 -0.13 14.04 20.65
C MET A 1 -1.09 12.84 20.68
N LYS A 2 -2.38 13.04 20.37
CA LYS A 2 -3.38 11.97 20.23
C LYS A 2 -3.38 11.48 18.78
N ILE A 3 -3.20 10.17 18.57
CA ILE A 3 -3.28 9.58 17.22
C ILE A 3 -4.75 9.38 16.82
N THR A 4 -5.10 9.79 15.60
CA THR A 4 -6.43 9.59 14.99
C THR A 4 -6.32 8.63 13.80
N PRO A 5 -7.43 8.06 13.30
CA PRO A 5 -7.42 7.24 12.09
C PRO A 5 -6.86 7.98 10.87
N GLU A 6 -7.18 9.28 10.71
CA GLU A 6 -6.70 10.11 9.61
C GLU A 6 -5.18 10.28 9.66
N LEU A 7 -4.63 10.65 10.84
CA LEU A 7 -3.19 10.79 11.03
C LEU A 7 -2.47 9.44 10.86
N SER A 8 -3.11 8.36 11.24
CA SER A 8 -2.59 7.01 11.05
C SER A 8 -2.54 6.63 9.56
N GLU A 9 -3.55 6.99 8.76
CA GLU A 9 -3.55 6.80 7.31
C GLU A 9 -2.49 7.67 6.64
N ILE A 10 -2.38 8.94 7.01
CA ILE A 10 -1.30 9.84 6.59
C ILE A 10 0.08 9.22 6.89
N SER A 11 0.25 8.64 8.07
CA SER A 11 1.49 7.94 8.46
C SER A 11 1.80 6.74 7.57
N GLY A 12 0.78 5.99 7.18
CA GLY A 12 0.90 4.88 6.24
C GLY A 12 1.32 5.35 4.84
N ILE A 13 0.62 6.36 4.31
CA ILE A 13 0.95 7.00 3.02
C ILE A 13 2.38 7.56 3.04
N HIS A 14 2.75 8.28 4.12
CA HIS A 14 4.10 8.81 4.25
C HIS A 14 5.15 7.71 4.34
N SER A 15 4.84 6.57 4.95
CA SER A 15 5.77 5.43 5.04
C SER A 15 6.15 4.89 3.66
N GLY A 16 5.20 4.83 2.73
CA GLY A 16 5.42 4.45 1.33
C GLY A 16 5.96 5.64 0.52
N ASP A 17 5.10 6.46 0.00
CA ASP A 17 5.36 7.49 -1.00
C ASP A 17 5.91 8.82 -0.46
N GLY A 18 6.00 8.97 0.86
CA GLY A 18 6.38 10.25 1.47
C GLY A 18 7.88 10.51 1.52
N HIS A 19 8.26 11.77 1.36
CA HIS A 19 9.60 12.26 1.57
C HIS A 19 9.59 13.60 2.30
N LEU A 20 10.07 13.63 3.55
CA LEU A 20 10.18 14.84 4.36
C LEU A 20 11.62 15.37 4.30
N ARG A 21 11.80 16.64 3.93
CA ARG A 21 13.09 17.34 3.89
C ARG A 21 13.09 18.53 4.81
N ARG A 22 14.23 18.80 5.43
CA ARG A 22 14.46 20.02 6.25
C ARG A 22 13.36 20.26 7.27
N ASP A 23 12.74 19.18 7.78
CA ASP A 23 11.68 19.20 8.78
C ASP A 23 10.41 20.01 8.40
N LYS A 24 10.23 20.38 7.16
CA LYS A 24 9.09 21.20 6.69
C LYS A 24 8.68 21.00 5.23
N GLU A 25 9.52 20.41 4.41
CA GLU A 25 9.25 20.18 2.99
C GLU A 25 8.77 18.76 2.82
N LEU A 26 7.48 18.59 2.57
CA LEU A 26 6.88 17.27 2.32
C LEU A 26 6.58 17.11 0.84
N GLU A 27 7.04 16.01 0.26
CA GLU A 27 6.62 15.49 -1.04
C GLU A 27 5.93 14.15 -0.84
N ILE A 28 4.77 13.98 -1.44
CA ILE A 28 4.07 12.69 -1.55
C ILE A 28 3.76 12.49 -3.03
N SER A 29 4.30 11.43 -3.64
CA SER A 29 4.10 11.20 -5.08
C SER A 29 4.24 9.73 -5.45
N GLY A 30 3.34 9.24 -6.32
CA GLY A 30 3.33 7.90 -6.89
C GLY A 30 3.27 7.92 -8.42
N SER A 31 2.89 6.82 -9.02
CA SER A 31 2.76 6.67 -10.47
C SER A 31 1.74 7.66 -11.07
N PHE A 32 1.92 8.05 -12.34
CA PHE A 32 0.92 8.85 -13.08
C PHE A 32 -0.45 8.17 -13.14
N GLU A 33 -0.50 6.85 -13.20
CA GLU A 33 -1.76 6.11 -13.20
C GLU A 33 -2.56 6.28 -11.89
N GLU A 34 -1.90 6.65 -10.80
CA GLU A 34 -2.52 6.86 -9.48
C GLU A 34 -3.10 8.27 -9.28
N LYS A 35 -3.11 9.11 -10.33
CA LYS A 35 -3.62 10.48 -10.25
C LYS A 35 -5.01 10.57 -9.58
N GLU A 36 -5.94 9.71 -9.95
CA GLU A 36 -7.29 9.67 -9.37
C GLU A 36 -7.25 9.41 -7.86
N TYR A 37 -6.43 8.47 -7.40
CA TYR A 37 -6.25 8.19 -5.98
C TYR A 37 -5.68 9.41 -5.22
N TYR A 38 -4.71 10.10 -5.80
CA TYR A 38 -4.16 11.32 -5.22
C TYR A 38 -5.19 12.43 -5.11
N ASP A 39 -5.94 12.70 -6.18
CA ASP A 39 -6.92 13.79 -6.24
C ASP A 39 -8.15 13.53 -5.37
N THR A 40 -8.60 12.27 -5.28
CA THR A 40 -9.85 11.93 -4.58
C THR A 40 -9.63 11.47 -3.13
N ARG A 41 -8.43 11.05 -2.78
CA ARG A 41 -8.15 10.54 -1.43
C ARG A 41 -6.98 11.22 -0.73
N VAL A 42 -5.78 11.17 -1.30
CA VAL A 42 -4.56 11.61 -0.60
C VAL A 42 -4.59 13.10 -0.31
N ILE A 43 -4.78 13.91 -1.36
CA ILE A 43 -4.79 15.38 -1.24
C ILE A 43 -5.94 15.87 -0.34
N PRO A 44 -7.19 15.41 -0.50
CA PRO A 44 -8.25 15.78 0.44
C PRO A 44 -7.97 15.38 1.88
N LEU A 45 -7.38 14.21 2.12
CA LEU A 45 -7.02 13.77 3.46
C LEU A 45 -6.02 14.72 4.13
N PHE A 46 -4.96 15.14 3.42
CA PHE A 46 -3.98 16.10 3.93
C PHE A 46 -4.59 17.50 4.11
N ASN A 47 -5.39 17.97 3.15
CA ASN A 47 -6.05 19.26 3.23
C ASN A 47 -6.98 19.36 4.43
N ASN A 48 -7.82 18.34 4.63
CA ASN A 48 -8.77 18.32 5.75
C ASN A 48 -8.07 18.20 7.10
N PHE A 49 -7.02 17.35 7.20
CA PHE A 49 -6.33 17.13 8.47
C PHE A 49 -5.49 18.33 8.92
N PHE A 50 -4.80 18.98 7.98
CA PHE A 50 -3.91 20.11 8.27
C PHE A 50 -4.51 21.47 7.92
N ASN A 51 -5.79 21.54 7.55
CA ASN A 51 -6.48 22.77 7.11
C ASN A 51 -5.72 23.52 6.00
N LEU A 52 -5.40 22.82 4.91
CA LEU A 52 -4.60 23.33 3.79
C LEU A 52 -5.39 23.34 2.48
N SER A 53 -4.79 23.97 1.46
CA SER A 53 -5.34 24.00 0.09
C SER A 53 -4.31 23.48 -0.92
N ILE A 54 -3.76 22.28 -0.65
CA ILE A 54 -2.80 21.61 -1.52
C ILE A 54 -3.48 21.22 -2.83
N LYS A 55 -2.77 21.40 -3.95
CA LYS A 55 -3.20 20.92 -5.29
C LYS A 55 -2.21 19.89 -5.81
N GLY A 56 -2.75 18.90 -6.54
CA GLY A 56 -1.95 17.89 -7.22
C GLY A 56 -1.18 18.47 -8.41
N ARG A 57 -0.02 17.89 -8.68
CA ARG A 57 0.82 18.28 -9.83
C ARG A 57 1.61 17.10 -10.38
N PHE A 58 1.97 17.19 -11.65
CA PHE A 58 2.90 16.26 -12.28
C PHE A 58 4.35 16.65 -11.96
N PHE A 59 5.14 15.65 -11.61
CA PHE A 59 6.61 15.74 -11.50
C PHE A 59 7.23 15.08 -12.74
N THR A 60 7.24 15.79 -13.86
CA THR A 60 7.61 15.25 -15.18
C THR A 60 9.00 14.61 -15.20
N SER A 61 9.97 15.21 -14.51
CA SER A 61 11.33 14.67 -14.39
C SER A 61 11.42 13.33 -13.66
N LYS A 62 10.42 12.99 -12.84
CA LYS A 62 10.35 11.76 -12.06
C LYS A 62 9.33 10.76 -12.64
N GLY A 63 8.49 11.17 -13.57
CA GLY A 63 7.39 10.35 -14.07
C GLY A 63 6.33 10.05 -12.99
N THR A 64 6.08 10.99 -12.05
CA THR A 64 5.16 10.79 -10.92
C THR A 64 4.11 11.90 -10.83
N TYR A 65 3.01 11.60 -10.12
CA TYR A 65 1.96 12.57 -9.76
C TYR A 65 1.78 12.60 -8.24
N GLY A 66 1.49 13.77 -7.70
CA GLY A 66 1.27 13.96 -6.27
C GLY A 66 1.32 15.41 -5.88
N PHE A 67 1.86 15.72 -4.71
CA PHE A 67 2.01 17.10 -4.24
C PHE A 67 3.35 17.33 -3.53
N TRP A 68 3.71 18.59 -3.47
CA TRP A 68 4.81 19.09 -2.64
C TRP A 68 4.31 20.32 -1.87
N VAL A 69 4.65 20.41 -0.60
CA VAL A 69 4.24 21.50 0.29
C VAL A 69 5.35 21.83 1.27
N VAL A 70 5.48 23.11 1.60
CA VAL A 70 6.36 23.59 2.68
C VAL A 70 5.47 23.99 3.84
N ASN A 71 5.49 23.21 4.91
CA ASN A 71 4.66 23.45 6.09
C ASN A 71 5.35 22.89 7.34
N LYS A 72 5.61 23.75 8.35
CA LYS A 72 6.27 23.37 9.60
C LYS A 72 5.40 22.48 10.47
N GLU A 73 4.08 22.67 10.48
CA GLU A 73 3.14 21.89 11.27
C GLU A 73 3.15 20.42 10.81
N ILE A 74 3.08 20.16 9.49
CA ILE A 74 3.23 18.82 8.95
C ILE A 74 4.55 18.19 9.37
N GLY A 75 5.65 18.92 9.22
CA GLY A 75 6.98 18.44 9.59
C GLY A 75 7.07 18.08 11.07
N ASN A 76 6.60 18.95 11.95
CA ASN A 76 6.58 18.73 13.39
C ASN A 76 5.69 17.52 13.76
N THR A 77 4.50 17.44 13.20
CA THR A 77 3.58 16.31 13.42
C THR A 77 4.21 14.98 13.02
N LEU A 78 4.81 14.91 11.81
CA LEU A 78 5.48 13.68 11.35
C LEU A 78 6.68 13.30 12.24
N LYS A 79 7.47 14.29 12.70
CA LYS A 79 8.59 14.04 13.62
C LYS A 79 8.10 13.54 14.99
N GLU A 80 7.07 14.16 15.55
CA GLU A 80 6.51 13.78 16.85
C GLU A 80 6.00 12.34 16.85
N ILE A 81 5.40 11.87 15.77
CA ILE A 81 4.98 10.47 15.64
C ILE A 81 6.12 9.51 15.28
N GLY A 82 7.33 10.02 14.98
CA GLY A 82 8.53 9.22 14.83
C GLY A 82 9.08 9.08 13.40
N PHE A 83 8.70 9.95 12.48
CA PHE A 83 9.30 10.00 11.13
C PHE A 83 10.44 11.02 11.08
N PRO A 84 11.69 10.58 10.83
CA PRO A 84 12.80 11.51 10.67
C PRO A 84 12.75 12.21 9.30
N SER A 85 13.38 13.40 9.23
CA SER A 85 13.70 14.04 7.97
C SER A 85 14.78 13.29 7.19
N GLY A 86 14.74 13.41 5.87
CA GLY A 86 15.75 12.87 4.97
C GLY A 86 15.44 11.44 4.50
N ASN A 87 16.48 10.65 4.26
CA ASN A 87 16.34 9.32 3.69
C ASN A 87 15.81 8.34 4.74
N LYS A 88 14.54 7.97 4.65
CA LYS A 88 13.87 7.03 5.55
C LYS A 88 13.88 5.57 5.06
N THR A 89 14.35 5.29 3.85
CA THR A 89 14.13 4.02 3.16
C THR A 89 14.56 2.78 3.96
N LYS A 90 15.70 2.85 4.66
CA LYS A 90 16.20 1.76 5.53
C LYS A 90 15.72 1.84 6.98
N THR A 91 15.32 3.03 7.43
CA THR A 91 15.05 3.34 8.85
C THR A 91 13.57 3.50 9.18
N VAL A 92 12.73 3.66 8.16
CA VAL A 92 11.27 3.78 8.35
C VAL A 92 10.73 2.59 9.12
N LYS A 93 9.82 2.86 10.05
CA LYS A 93 9.14 1.85 10.89
C LYS A 93 7.69 2.28 11.12
N VAL A 94 6.86 1.34 11.53
CA VAL A 94 5.53 1.69 12.04
C VAL A 94 5.71 2.50 13.33
N PRO A 95 5.11 3.70 13.45
CA PRO A 95 5.19 4.49 14.66
C PRO A 95 4.73 3.73 15.90
N ASN A 96 5.45 3.88 17.02
CA ASN A 96 5.14 3.15 18.26
C ASN A 96 3.73 3.43 18.78
N ILE A 97 3.24 4.65 18.63
CA ILE A 97 1.89 5.03 19.04
C ILE A 97 0.81 4.25 18.26
N ILE A 98 1.06 3.89 17.01
CA ILE A 98 0.20 3.05 16.17
C ILE A 98 0.34 1.57 16.55
N LEU A 99 1.59 1.09 16.72
CA LEU A 99 1.85 -0.31 17.12
C LEU A 99 1.22 -0.67 18.47
N LYS A 100 1.23 0.25 19.42
CA LYS A 100 0.68 0.08 20.78
C LYS A 100 -0.82 0.35 20.84
N SER A 101 -1.44 0.89 19.80
CA SER A 101 -2.86 1.22 19.80
C SER A 101 -3.71 -0.05 19.91
N ASN A 102 -4.71 -0.02 20.81
CA ASN A 102 -5.76 -1.05 20.90
C ASN A 102 -6.93 -0.77 19.94
N ASN A 103 -6.97 0.41 19.30
CA ASN A 103 -8.02 0.79 18.37
C ASN A 103 -7.75 0.23 16.98
N SER A 104 -8.61 -0.68 16.51
CA SER A 104 -8.53 -1.29 15.17
C SER A 104 -8.61 -0.25 14.05
N SER A 105 -9.40 0.81 14.21
CA SER A 105 -9.51 1.86 13.19
C SER A 105 -8.15 2.54 12.92
N ILE A 106 -7.37 2.81 13.98
CA ILE A 106 -6.02 3.38 13.86
C ILE A 106 -5.09 2.40 13.11
N ARG A 107 -5.05 1.12 13.52
CA ARG A 107 -4.18 0.12 12.88
C ARG A 107 -4.53 -0.11 11.42
N ARG A 108 -5.84 -0.26 11.12
CA ARG A 108 -6.36 -0.46 9.77
C ARG A 108 -6.10 0.73 8.86
N SER A 109 -6.23 1.95 9.37
CA SER A 109 -5.93 3.16 8.61
C SER A 109 -4.45 3.24 8.21
N PHE A 110 -3.51 2.90 9.11
CA PHE A 110 -2.09 2.80 8.74
C PHE A 110 -1.84 1.76 7.66
N LEU A 111 -2.41 0.55 7.84
CA LEU A 111 -2.27 -0.53 6.86
C LEU A 111 -2.86 -0.15 5.50
N ARG A 112 -3.99 0.56 5.48
CA ARG A 112 -4.60 1.08 4.25
C ARG A 112 -3.69 2.07 3.55
N GLY A 113 -3.23 3.12 4.26
CA GLY A 113 -2.37 4.13 3.65
C GLY A 113 -1.07 3.54 3.08
N LEU A 114 -0.42 2.61 3.80
CA LEU A 114 0.77 1.94 3.33
C LEU A 114 0.48 0.96 2.17
N PHE A 115 -0.63 0.23 2.22
CA PHE A 115 -1.00 -0.70 1.16
C PHE A 115 -1.39 0.04 -0.13
N ASP A 116 -2.11 1.14 -0.03
CA ASP A 116 -2.53 1.93 -1.17
C ASP A 116 -1.34 2.56 -1.92
N THR A 117 -0.22 2.81 -1.25
CA THR A 117 1.05 3.24 -1.85
C THR A 117 1.90 2.04 -2.29
N ASP A 118 2.51 1.32 -1.37
CA ASP A 118 3.53 0.29 -1.61
C ASP A 118 2.99 -1.15 -1.68
N GLY A 119 1.70 -1.36 -1.41
CA GLY A 119 1.11 -2.69 -1.43
C GLY A 119 0.85 -3.23 -2.83
N CYS A 120 0.76 -4.55 -2.94
CA CYS A 120 0.43 -5.24 -4.18
C CYS A 120 -0.52 -6.41 -3.92
N MET A 121 -1.45 -6.64 -4.85
CA MET A 121 -2.21 -7.89 -4.98
C MET A 121 -1.65 -8.69 -6.14
N SER A 122 -1.33 -9.96 -5.90
CA SER A 122 -0.83 -10.90 -6.90
C SER A 122 -1.77 -12.10 -7.00
N PHE A 123 -1.99 -12.55 -8.21
CA PHE A 123 -2.88 -13.69 -8.54
C PHE A 123 -2.07 -14.69 -9.37
N ASN A 124 -1.18 -15.41 -8.68
CA ASN A 124 -0.28 -16.33 -9.35
C ASN A 124 -0.97 -17.70 -9.58
N LYS A 125 -0.77 -18.25 -10.77
CA LYS A 125 -1.16 -19.64 -11.06
C LYS A 125 -0.35 -20.58 -10.16
N ARG A 126 -1.02 -21.43 -9.39
CA ARG A 126 -0.34 -22.51 -8.68
C ARG A 126 -0.07 -23.65 -9.63
N ILE A 127 1.20 -24.04 -9.73
CA ILE A 127 1.59 -25.30 -10.33
C ILE A 127 1.34 -26.35 -9.25
N TYR A 128 0.29 -27.18 -9.42
CA TYR A 128 -0.07 -28.21 -8.47
C TYR A 128 0.81 -29.44 -8.65
N ASN A 129 1.30 -30.00 -7.55
CA ASN A 129 1.44 -31.45 -7.42
C ASN A 129 0.02 -32.03 -7.34
N LYS A 130 -0.37 -32.82 -8.35
CA LYS A 130 -1.73 -33.31 -8.59
C LYS A 130 -2.38 -34.07 -7.42
N ASN A 131 -1.64 -34.40 -6.37
CA ASN A 131 -2.03 -35.40 -5.35
C ASN A 131 -2.61 -34.82 -4.06
N HIS A 132 -2.63 -33.50 -3.82
CA HIS A 132 -3.00 -33.03 -2.47
C HIS A 132 -4.10 -31.98 -2.34
N PHE A 133 -4.59 -31.33 -3.41
CA PHE A 133 -5.64 -30.32 -3.24
C PHE A 133 -6.65 -30.25 -4.39
N LYS A 134 -7.90 -30.64 -4.11
CA LYS A 134 -9.08 -30.42 -4.98
C LYS A 134 -9.50 -28.93 -4.80
N LYS A 135 -8.95 -27.97 -5.55
CA LYS A 135 -9.46 -26.59 -5.60
C LYS A 135 -9.76 -26.17 -7.03
N THR A 136 -10.92 -25.59 -7.21
CA THR A 136 -11.52 -25.19 -8.48
C THR A 136 -10.92 -23.92 -9.10
N LYS A 137 -10.16 -23.12 -8.33
CA LYS A 137 -9.52 -21.90 -8.83
C LYS A 137 -8.00 -22.06 -8.92
N ASN A 138 -7.48 -21.99 -10.15
CA ASN A 138 -6.04 -22.14 -10.43
C ASN A 138 -5.18 -20.95 -10.00
N PHE A 139 -5.78 -19.82 -9.62
CA PHE A 139 -5.09 -18.58 -9.26
C PHE A 139 -5.32 -18.27 -7.80
N TYR A 140 -4.21 -18.19 -7.07
CA TYR A 140 -4.24 -18.00 -5.62
C TYR A 140 -3.88 -16.53 -5.28
N PRO A 141 -4.79 -15.81 -4.62
CA PRO A 141 -4.54 -14.44 -4.28
C PRO A 141 -3.51 -14.32 -3.17
N THR A 142 -2.62 -13.35 -3.30
CA THR A 142 -1.69 -12.94 -2.27
C THR A 142 -1.66 -11.43 -2.15
N ILE A 143 -1.60 -10.94 -0.92
CA ILE A 143 -1.38 -9.55 -0.56
C ILE A 143 0.06 -9.43 -0.13
N LEU A 144 0.77 -8.46 -0.70
CA LEU A 144 2.19 -8.25 -0.47
C LEU A 144 2.45 -6.79 -0.08
N ILE A 145 3.30 -6.60 0.93
CA ILE A 145 3.95 -5.32 1.22
C ILE A 145 5.44 -5.57 1.26
N VAL A 146 6.21 -4.82 0.49
CA VAL A 146 7.65 -5.03 0.31
C VAL A 146 8.41 -3.78 0.73
N SER A 147 9.46 -3.96 1.52
CA SER A 147 10.35 -2.85 1.90
C SER A 147 11.77 -3.34 2.12
N ILE A 148 12.74 -2.45 1.97
CA ILE A 148 14.11 -2.69 2.44
C ILE A 148 14.27 -2.41 3.94
N SER A 149 13.27 -1.80 4.59
CA SER A 149 13.25 -1.65 6.05
C SER A 149 12.68 -2.89 6.72
N LYS A 150 13.57 -3.64 7.40
CA LYS A 150 13.19 -4.78 8.25
C LYS A 150 12.17 -4.37 9.33
N ASN A 151 12.38 -3.20 9.93
CA ASN A 151 11.56 -2.72 11.05
C ASN A 151 10.15 -2.34 10.59
N LEU A 152 10.00 -1.76 9.39
CA LEU A 152 8.69 -1.49 8.82
C LEU A 152 7.92 -2.80 8.63
N ILE A 153 8.52 -3.78 7.96
CA ILE A 153 7.85 -5.06 7.66
C ILE A 153 7.51 -5.84 8.92
N LYS A 154 8.39 -5.86 9.94
CA LYS A 154 8.06 -6.46 11.25
C LYS A 154 6.87 -5.77 11.93
N GLY A 155 6.81 -4.44 11.88
CA GLY A 155 5.69 -3.68 12.44
C GLY A 155 4.39 -3.93 11.68
N VAL A 156 4.43 -3.99 10.35
CA VAL A 156 3.27 -4.30 9.50
C VAL A 156 2.74 -5.72 9.78
N ASP A 157 3.63 -6.72 9.88
CA ASP A 157 3.27 -8.10 10.23
C ASP A 157 2.56 -8.16 11.59
N LEU A 158 3.08 -7.43 12.58
CA LEU A 158 2.45 -7.35 13.91
C LEU A 158 1.05 -6.71 13.84
N LEU A 159 0.88 -5.62 13.07
CA LEU A 159 -0.44 -5.00 12.88
C LEU A 159 -1.40 -5.95 12.17
N CYS A 160 -0.96 -6.65 11.12
CA CYS A 160 -1.78 -7.64 10.42
C CYS A 160 -2.26 -8.75 11.37
N LYS A 161 -1.37 -9.29 12.21
CA LYS A 161 -1.73 -10.31 13.21
C LYS A 161 -2.72 -9.80 14.25
N LYS A 162 -2.57 -8.56 14.72
CA LYS A 162 -3.54 -7.92 15.61
C LYS A 162 -4.93 -7.73 14.98
N GLU A 163 -5.02 -7.62 13.65
CA GLU A 163 -6.27 -7.55 12.90
C GLU A 163 -6.82 -8.93 12.47
N GLY A 164 -6.17 -10.01 12.92
CA GLY A 164 -6.61 -11.38 12.65
C GLY A 164 -6.15 -11.96 11.32
N PHE A 165 -5.14 -11.37 10.68
CA PHE A 165 -4.57 -11.91 9.44
C PHE A 165 -3.41 -12.86 9.73
N GLU A 166 -3.38 -14.00 9.04
CA GLU A 166 -2.24 -14.92 9.03
C GLU A 166 -1.16 -14.41 8.07
N SER A 167 -0.34 -13.46 8.54
CA SER A 167 0.76 -12.93 7.75
C SER A 167 2.07 -13.69 7.99
N LYS A 168 2.92 -13.75 6.95
CA LYS A 168 4.26 -14.32 6.98
C LYS A 168 5.26 -13.32 6.46
N VAL A 169 6.47 -13.34 7.00
CA VAL A 169 7.57 -12.48 6.55
C VAL A 169 8.64 -13.33 5.88
N TYR A 170 9.00 -12.94 4.66
CA TYR A 170 10.06 -13.55 3.88
C TYR A 170 11.19 -12.57 3.63
N LEU A 171 12.39 -13.13 3.47
CA LEU A 171 13.58 -12.43 3.05
C LEU A 171 13.84 -12.72 1.57
N HIS A 172 13.94 -11.68 0.75
CA HIS A 172 14.38 -11.78 -0.63
C HIS A 172 15.80 -11.23 -0.76
N ILE A 173 16.74 -12.13 -1.06
CA ILE A 173 18.14 -11.79 -1.32
C ILE A 173 18.30 -11.69 -2.83
N PRO A 174 18.58 -10.50 -3.38
CA PRO A 174 18.71 -10.34 -4.82
C PRO A 174 20.00 -11.02 -5.31
N LYS A 175 20.00 -11.47 -6.56
CA LYS A 175 21.19 -12.06 -7.19
C LYS A 175 22.29 -11.03 -7.45
N LYS A 176 21.91 -9.79 -7.75
CA LYS A 176 22.85 -8.69 -7.99
C LYS A 176 23.27 -8.05 -6.68
N LYS A 177 24.58 -7.95 -6.43
CA LYS A 177 25.15 -7.31 -5.22
C LYS A 177 24.80 -5.82 -5.06
N THR A 178 24.41 -5.15 -6.15
CA THR A 178 24.01 -3.74 -6.17
C THR A 178 22.57 -3.51 -5.70
N GLU A 179 21.76 -4.56 -5.61
CA GLU A 179 20.37 -4.46 -5.14
C GLU A 179 20.29 -4.69 -3.63
N ASN A 180 19.36 -3.97 -2.97
CA ASN A 180 19.14 -4.14 -1.55
C ASN A 180 18.35 -5.43 -1.25
N ILE A 181 18.65 -6.05 -0.12
CA ILE A 181 17.80 -7.09 0.47
C ILE A 181 16.41 -6.51 0.72
N ARG A 182 15.36 -7.27 0.37
CA ARG A 182 13.96 -6.89 0.55
C ARG A 182 13.30 -7.80 1.60
N TYR A 183 12.53 -7.19 2.46
CA TYR A 183 11.64 -7.90 3.38
C TYR A 183 10.23 -7.84 2.80
N ILE A 184 9.53 -8.98 2.81
CA ILE A 184 8.22 -9.14 2.18
C ILE A 184 7.26 -9.65 3.25
N MET A 185 6.25 -8.85 3.59
CA MET A 185 5.09 -9.34 4.31
C MET A 185 4.08 -9.89 3.30
N GLN A 186 3.58 -11.09 3.55
CA GLN A 186 2.63 -11.78 2.69
C GLN A 186 1.46 -12.33 3.49
N ILE A 187 0.26 -12.08 2.98
CA ILE A 187 -0.99 -12.72 3.38
C ILE A 187 -1.52 -13.48 2.18
N SER A 188 -2.01 -14.71 2.37
CA SER A 188 -2.36 -15.59 1.27
C SER A 188 -3.74 -16.20 1.47
N GLY A 189 -4.49 -16.34 0.40
CA GLY A 189 -5.78 -17.03 0.37
C GLY A 189 -6.95 -16.12 0.04
N GLU A 190 -7.99 -16.75 -0.50
CA GLU A 190 -9.23 -16.07 -0.92
C GLU A 190 -9.93 -15.41 0.26
N LYS A 191 -10.17 -16.15 1.35
CA LYS A 191 -10.77 -15.63 2.56
C LYS A 191 -10.00 -14.41 3.10
N SER A 192 -8.67 -14.51 3.17
CA SER A 192 -7.82 -13.42 3.66
C SER A 192 -7.88 -12.20 2.74
N LEU A 193 -8.00 -12.39 1.41
CA LEU A 193 -8.18 -11.28 0.48
C LEU A 193 -9.54 -10.59 0.67
N LEU A 194 -10.62 -11.35 0.82
CA LEU A 194 -11.96 -10.79 1.08
C LEU A 194 -11.98 -10.02 2.41
N ASP A 195 -11.44 -10.62 3.49
CA ASP A 195 -11.29 -9.97 4.79
C ASP A 195 -10.44 -8.68 4.71
N TRP A 196 -9.39 -8.68 3.86
CA TRP A 196 -8.57 -7.49 3.62
C TRP A 196 -9.36 -6.38 2.95
N MET A 197 -10.10 -6.71 1.90
CA MET A 197 -10.93 -5.73 1.18
C MET A 197 -12.02 -5.14 2.09
N GLU A 198 -12.59 -5.92 2.98
CA GLU A 198 -13.58 -5.46 3.94
C GLU A 198 -12.95 -4.62 5.07
N LYS A 199 -11.97 -5.18 5.80
CA LYS A 199 -11.43 -4.58 7.03
C LYS A 199 -10.48 -3.42 6.75
N ILE A 200 -9.56 -3.56 5.80
CA ILE A 200 -8.57 -2.53 5.44
C ILE A 200 -9.19 -1.53 4.45
N SER A 201 -10.05 -2.03 3.56
CA SER A 201 -10.81 -1.23 2.60
C SER A 201 -9.93 -0.29 1.78
N PRO A 202 -9.03 -0.81 0.91
CA PRO A 202 -8.13 -0.01 0.07
C PRO A 202 -8.91 1.03 -0.75
N LYS A 203 -8.29 2.19 -0.97
CA LYS A 203 -8.89 3.33 -1.69
C LYS A 203 -8.22 3.60 -3.04
N ASN A 204 -7.03 3.02 -3.28
CA ASN A 204 -6.35 3.18 -4.55
C ASN A 204 -7.01 2.32 -5.63
N GLN A 205 -7.66 2.97 -6.60
CA GLN A 205 -8.42 2.33 -7.68
C GLN A 205 -7.57 1.36 -8.50
N ILE A 206 -6.28 1.61 -8.62
CA ILE A 206 -5.35 0.70 -9.31
C ILE A 206 -5.25 -0.64 -8.58
N LYS A 207 -5.19 -0.61 -7.25
CA LYS A 207 -5.18 -1.84 -6.43
C LYS A 207 -6.57 -2.50 -6.46
N VAL A 208 -7.63 -1.72 -6.24
CA VAL A 208 -9.02 -2.19 -6.22
C VAL A 208 -9.44 -2.81 -7.55
N SER A 209 -9.02 -2.25 -8.71
CA SER A 209 -9.35 -2.83 -10.02
C SER A 209 -8.78 -4.25 -10.21
N ARG A 210 -7.60 -4.54 -9.65
CA ARG A 210 -7.03 -5.91 -9.70
C ARG A 210 -7.91 -6.90 -8.94
N PHE A 211 -8.40 -6.49 -7.77
CA PHE A 211 -9.34 -7.29 -6.99
C PHE A 211 -10.64 -7.52 -7.77
N LYS A 212 -11.26 -6.47 -8.33
CA LYS A 212 -12.52 -6.57 -9.08
C LYS A 212 -12.41 -7.48 -10.30
N VAL A 213 -11.29 -7.44 -11.03
CA VAL A 213 -11.05 -8.35 -12.17
C VAL A 213 -10.94 -9.80 -11.67
N TRP A 214 -10.18 -10.04 -10.59
CA TRP A 214 -10.08 -11.37 -10.02
C TRP A 214 -11.43 -11.86 -9.45
N GLU A 215 -12.18 -11.01 -8.78
CA GLU A 215 -13.49 -11.33 -8.22
C GLU A 215 -14.46 -11.78 -9.31
N LYS A 216 -14.53 -11.04 -10.42
CA LYS A 216 -15.43 -11.31 -11.55
C LYS A 216 -15.02 -12.54 -12.37
N PHE A 217 -13.71 -12.74 -12.60
CA PHE A 217 -13.20 -13.74 -13.55
C PHE A 217 -12.34 -14.86 -12.91
N GLY A 218 -12.09 -14.81 -11.60
CA GLY A 218 -11.22 -15.75 -10.90
C GLY A 218 -9.73 -15.57 -11.20
N HIS A 219 -9.35 -14.59 -12.05
CA HIS A 219 -8.00 -14.29 -12.47
C HIS A 219 -7.85 -12.80 -12.78
N CYS A 220 -6.64 -12.26 -12.58
CA CYS A 220 -6.27 -10.93 -13.04
C CYS A 220 -4.91 -11.01 -13.74
N PRO A 221 -4.79 -10.62 -15.03
CA PRO A 221 -3.53 -10.65 -15.76
C PRO A 221 -2.48 -9.77 -15.06
N SER A 222 -1.28 -10.31 -14.86
CA SER A 222 -0.24 -9.66 -14.06
C SER A 222 0.27 -8.36 -14.70
N LYS A 223 0.30 -8.30 -16.04
CA LYS A 223 0.81 -7.17 -16.83
C LYS A 223 -0.27 -6.18 -17.27
N ALA A 224 -1.55 -6.48 -17.03
CA ALA A 224 -2.64 -5.59 -17.44
C ALA A 224 -2.49 -4.21 -16.76
N THR A 225 -2.48 -3.15 -17.57
CA THR A 225 -2.52 -1.75 -17.13
C THR A 225 -3.85 -1.42 -16.46
N TYR A 226 -3.94 -0.29 -15.79
CA TYR A 226 -5.21 0.14 -15.18
C TYR A 226 -6.32 0.29 -16.21
N LYS A 227 -6.02 0.89 -17.37
CA LYS A 227 -6.96 1.07 -18.48
C LYS A 227 -7.47 -0.27 -19.00
N GLU A 228 -6.59 -1.21 -19.27
CA GLU A 228 -6.97 -2.56 -19.74
C GLU A 228 -7.85 -3.28 -18.71
N ARG A 229 -7.55 -3.17 -17.40
CA ARG A 229 -8.42 -3.73 -16.36
C ARG A 229 -9.82 -3.13 -16.34
N LEU A 230 -9.97 -1.83 -16.61
CA LEU A 230 -11.28 -1.20 -16.75
C LEU A 230 -12.04 -1.72 -17.98
N GLU A 231 -11.34 -1.95 -19.09
CA GLU A 231 -11.92 -2.56 -20.30
C GLU A 231 -12.37 -4.01 -20.04
N ILE A 232 -11.52 -4.81 -19.38
CA ILE A 232 -11.87 -6.18 -18.95
C ILE A 232 -13.12 -6.17 -18.06
N LEU A 233 -13.23 -5.23 -17.13
CA LEU A 233 -14.40 -5.15 -16.22
C LEU A 233 -15.70 -4.78 -16.97
N LYS A 234 -15.61 -4.02 -18.05
CA LYS A 234 -16.74 -3.68 -18.94
C LYS A 234 -17.12 -4.85 -19.85
N SER A 235 -16.16 -5.65 -20.27
CA SER A 235 -16.39 -6.81 -21.12
C SER A 235 -17.03 -7.97 -20.32
N GLN A 236 -17.68 -8.90 -21.05
CA GLN A 236 -18.17 -10.13 -20.44
C GLN A 236 -17.13 -11.28 -20.49
N GLN A 237 -15.99 -11.05 -21.14
CA GLN A 237 -14.96 -12.08 -21.37
C GLN A 237 -13.55 -11.54 -21.13
N ILE A 238 -12.69 -12.35 -20.53
CA ILE A 238 -11.26 -12.06 -20.29
C ILE A 238 -10.36 -12.60 -21.43
N LYS A 239 -10.92 -13.33 -22.40
CA LYS A 239 -10.16 -14.12 -23.40
C LYS A 239 -9.18 -13.32 -24.26
N ASP A 240 -9.40 -12.01 -24.43
CA ASP A 240 -8.60 -11.15 -25.30
C ASP A 240 -7.34 -10.56 -24.64
N PHE A 241 -7.07 -10.92 -23.37
CA PHE A 241 -6.00 -10.34 -22.54
C PHE A 241 -5.03 -11.37 -21.93
N LEU A 242 -5.10 -12.64 -22.38
CA LEU A 242 -4.24 -13.72 -21.86
C LEU A 242 -3.00 -13.96 -22.77
#